data_8cafabdb5a57eba315b5f32f50d1440a
#
_entry.id   8cafabdb5a57eba315b5f32f50d1440a
#
_cell.length_a   1.000
_cell.length_b   1.000
_cell.length_c   1.000
_cell.angle_alpha   90.00
_cell.angle_beta   90.00
_cell.angle_gamma   90.00
#
_symmetry.space_group_name_H-M   'P 1'
#
loop_
_entity.id
_entity.type
_entity.pdbx_description
1 polymer ?
#
loop_
_entity_poly.entity_id
_entity_poly.type
_entity_poly.pdbx_seq_one_letter_code
_entity_poly.pdbx_strand_id
1 'polypeptide(L)'
;MQRFVALYDAHFGFERRNGHKVALHDEKALSVVRQFIEDFKPDHTILGGDILDCGCISHHNHGKPGATEGLKLLEDAEGCRKEIIKPVEAATKHSLTYIVGNHEDWLTDLSETIPALEGMLDVRSVLKLGSKWKVVEQGGLHKMGKLIFVHGDQIKGGEHSAKWAASAFEANIRFGHHHTYQTYTKTSAIALNGHTGICVPCLCKKGPKYGGGSPNRWVQGFLWGYVDQNDNTFADYVSVIINGTAMINGKKYRG
;
A
#
# COMPACT_ATOMS: atom_id res chain seq x y z
N MET A 1 7.38 19.02 -14.34
CA MET A 1 7.30 18.50 -12.94
C MET A 1 5.89 18.00 -12.68
N GLN A 2 5.74 16.77 -12.19
CA GLN A 2 4.49 16.07 -11.95
C GLN A 2 4.38 15.69 -10.47
N ARG A 3 3.15 15.71 -9.93
CA ARG A 3 2.86 15.36 -8.53
C ARG A 3 2.50 13.89 -8.44
N PHE A 4 2.98 13.20 -7.42
CA PHE A 4 2.58 11.81 -7.17
C PHE A 4 2.24 11.56 -5.71
N VAL A 5 1.43 10.54 -5.48
CA VAL A 5 1.12 9.96 -4.17
C VAL A 5 1.28 8.46 -4.25
N ALA A 6 1.85 7.85 -3.21
CA ALA A 6 1.91 6.40 -3.07
C ALA A 6 1.34 5.96 -1.71
N LEU A 7 0.37 5.05 -1.76
CA LEU A 7 -0.37 4.52 -0.62
C LEU A 7 -0.08 3.02 -0.51
N TYR A 8 0.16 2.54 0.70
CA TYR A 8 0.51 1.16 0.98
C TYR A 8 -0.29 0.62 2.16
N ASP A 9 -0.48 -0.68 2.19
CA ASP A 9 -0.89 -1.44 3.36
C ASP A 9 -2.14 -0.85 4.06
N ALA A 10 -3.19 -0.60 3.29
CA ALA A 10 -4.46 -0.12 3.84
C ALA A 10 -5.24 -1.26 4.50
N HIS A 11 -5.02 -2.51 4.06
CA HIS A 11 -5.71 -3.70 4.53
C HIS A 11 -7.21 -3.46 4.68
N PHE A 12 -7.83 -2.93 3.62
CA PHE A 12 -9.27 -2.71 3.66
C PHE A 12 -9.99 -4.05 3.74
N GLY A 13 -10.60 -4.29 4.86
CA GLY A 13 -11.24 -5.56 5.18
C GLY A 13 -11.51 -5.68 6.66
N PHE A 14 -11.89 -6.88 7.08
CA PHE A 14 -12.27 -7.17 8.46
C PHE A 14 -11.67 -8.49 8.94
N GLU A 15 -11.41 -8.57 10.24
CA GLU A 15 -11.10 -9.81 10.95
C GLU A 15 -12.18 -10.16 11.96
N ARG A 16 -12.21 -11.42 12.41
CA ARG A 16 -13.04 -11.88 13.54
C ARG A 16 -12.23 -11.78 14.84
N ARG A 17 -12.72 -10.98 15.78
CA ARG A 17 -12.10 -10.84 17.10
C ARG A 17 -13.18 -11.01 18.18
N ASN A 18 -13.04 -12.04 19.01
CA ASN A 18 -14.01 -12.36 20.06
C ASN A 18 -15.47 -12.43 19.57
N GLY A 19 -15.69 -13.06 18.41
CA GLY A 19 -17.01 -13.19 17.80
C GLY A 19 -17.50 -11.96 17.02
N HIS A 20 -16.79 -10.85 17.05
CA HIS A 20 -17.18 -9.60 16.37
C HIS A 20 -16.38 -9.36 15.08
N LYS A 21 -17.02 -8.75 14.10
CA LYS A 21 -16.38 -8.24 12.87
C LYS A 21 -15.67 -6.93 13.21
N VAL A 22 -14.34 -6.86 13.05
CA VAL A 22 -13.50 -5.70 13.38
C VAL A 22 -12.74 -5.25 12.14
N ALA A 23 -12.85 -3.98 11.79
CA ALA A 23 -12.13 -3.41 10.64
C ALA A 23 -10.61 -3.41 10.88
N LEU A 24 -9.86 -3.85 9.87
CA LEU A 24 -8.40 -3.80 9.83
C LEU A 24 -7.89 -2.44 9.33
N HIS A 25 -8.57 -1.86 8.34
CA HIS A 25 -8.28 -0.50 7.87
C HIS A 25 -8.59 0.56 8.94
N ASP A 26 -7.89 1.68 8.88
CA ASP A 26 -8.13 2.81 9.79
C ASP A 26 -8.87 3.94 9.07
N GLU A 27 -10.15 4.12 9.41
CA GLU A 27 -11.04 5.14 8.85
C GLU A 27 -10.46 6.56 8.95
N LYS A 28 -9.79 6.87 10.09
CA LYS A 28 -9.19 8.19 10.30
C LYS A 28 -7.99 8.40 9.40
N ALA A 29 -7.14 7.39 9.25
CA ALA A 29 -6.01 7.45 8.35
C ALA A 29 -6.47 7.61 6.89
N LEU A 30 -7.49 6.83 6.47
CA LEU A 30 -8.07 6.96 5.13
C LEU A 30 -8.72 8.34 4.90
N SER A 31 -9.39 8.90 5.91
CA SER A 31 -9.97 10.25 5.82
C SER A 31 -8.89 11.33 5.63
N VAL A 32 -7.77 11.25 6.36
CA VAL A 32 -6.61 12.14 6.17
C VAL A 32 -6.09 12.06 4.74
N VAL A 33 -5.91 10.85 4.22
CA VAL A 33 -5.43 10.63 2.85
C VAL A 33 -6.39 11.21 1.83
N ARG A 34 -7.71 10.96 1.96
CA ARG A 34 -8.72 11.50 1.03
C ARG A 34 -8.68 13.02 0.97
N GLN A 35 -8.66 13.70 2.12
CA GLN A 35 -8.55 15.16 2.18
C GLN A 35 -7.26 15.66 1.51
N PHE A 36 -6.13 14.96 1.74
CA PHE A 36 -4.87 15.35 1.15
C PHE A 36 -4.88 15.19 -0.38
N ILE A 37 -5.31 14.04 -0.92
CA ILE A 37 -5.31 13.82 -2.38
C ILE A 37 -6.27 14.76 -3.10
N GLU A 38 -7.39 15.12 -2.47
CA GLU A 38 -8.35 16.10 -3.01
C GLU A 38 -7.74 17.49 -3.14
N ASP A 39 -6.94 17.92 -2.17
CA ASP A 39 -6.23 19.19 -2.20
C ASP A 39 -5.01 19.14 -3.13
N PHE A 40 -4.20 18.09 -3.01
CA PHE A 40 -2.92 17.95 -3.71
C PHE A 40 -3.12 17.68 -5.19
N LYS A 41 -4.22 16.99 -5.56
CA LYS A 41 -4.58 16.64 -6.95
C LYS A 41 -3.40 16.03 -7.70
N PRO A 42 -2.96 14.83 -7.30
CA PRO A 42 -1.80 14.19 -7.89
C PRO A 42 -1.98 13.96 -9.39
N ASP A 43 -0.90 14.02 -10.12
CA ASP A 43 -0.85 13.63 -11.54
C ASP A 43 -0.79 12.11 -11.66
N HIS A 44 -0.14 11.45 -10.68
CA HIS A 44 0.03 10.00 -10.60
C HIS A 44 -0.31 9.50 -9.20
N THR A 45 -1.07 8.40 -9.10
CA THR A 45 -1.27 7.69 -7.83
C THR A 45 -0.86 6.24 -7.96
N ILE A 46 -0.08 5.78 -6.99
CA ILE A 46 0.40 4.41 -6.87
C ILE A 46 -0.27 3.79 -5.62
N LEU A 47 -1.01 2.72 -5.81
CA LEU A 47 -1.44 1.83 -4.73
C LEU A 47 -0.41 0.70 -4.67
N GLY A 48 0.36 0.65 -3.61
CA GLY A 48 1.57 -0.15 -3.51
C GLY A 48 1.38 -1.55 -2.94
N GLY A 49 0.16 -2.07 -2.95
CA GLY A 49 -0.18 -3.41 -2.48
C GLY A 49 -0.73 -3.44 -1.06
N ASP A 50 -1.34 -4.56 -0.73
CA ASP A 50 -2.06 -4.80 0.53
C ASP A 50 -3.11 -3.70 0.81
N ILE A 51 -3.77 -3.25 -0.24
CA ILE A 51 -4.86 -2.28 -0.18
C ILE A 51 -6.16 -2.99 0.23
N LEU A 52 -6.43 -4.16 -0.36
CA LEU A 52 -7.51 -5.07 0.02
C LEU A 52 -6.93 -6.19 0.88
N ASP A 53 -7.49 -6.46 2.06
CA ASP A 53 -6.90 -7.43 3.00
C ASP A 53 -7.03 -8.89 2.54
N CYS A 54 -8.10 -9.26 1.86
CA CYS A 54 -8.39 -10.63 1.41
C CYS A 54 -8.33 -11.72 2.50
N GLY A 55 -8.32 -11.37 3.78
CA GLY A 55 -8.16 -12.30 4.91
C GLY A 55 -9.24 -13.38 4.99
N CYS A 56 -10.42 -13.12 4.44
CA CYS A 56 -11.52 -14.09 4.39
C CYS A 56 -11.23 -15.30 3.47
N ILE A 57 -10.30 -15.17 2.52
CA ILE A 57 -9.88 -16.24 1.59
C ILE A 57 -8.43 -16.70 1.83
N SER A 58 -7.76 -16.14 2.84
CA SER A 58 -6.36 -16.46 3.15
C SER A 58 -6.17 -17.94 3.46
N HIS A 59 -5.13 -18.53 2.88
CA HIS A 59 -4.72 -19.90 3.20
C HIS A 59 -4.35 -20.08 4.68
N HIS A 60 -3.94 -19.02 5.38
CA HIS A 60 -3.69 -19.05 6.84
C HIS A 60 -4.94 -19.34 7.67
N ASN A 61 -6.12 -19.13 7.09
CA ASN A 61 -7.41 -19.37 7.72
C ASN A 61 -8.06 -20.70 7.30
N HIS A 62 -7.40 -21.51 6.48
CA HIS A 62 -7.86 -22.86 6.12
C HIS A 62 -8.08 -23.70 7.38
N GLY A 63 -9.20 -24.38 7.46
CA GLY A 63 -9.57 -25.19 8.63
C GLY A 63 -9.97 -24.38 9.87
N LYS A 64 -10.11 -23.06 9.78
CA LYS A 64 -10.51 -22.18 10.89
C LYS A 64 -11.80 -21.41 10.55
N PRO A 65 -12.95 -22.08 10.40
CA PRO A 65 -14.19 -21.41 9.97
C PRO A 65 -14.61 -20.27 10.90
N GLY A 66 -14.33 -20.37 12.19
CA GLY A 66 -14.60 -19.27 13.15
C GLY A 66 -13.76 -18.01 12.93
N ALA A 67 -12.67 -18.08 12.15
CA ALA A 67 -11.85 -16.92 11.79
C ALA A 67 -12.46 -16.12 10.63
N THR A 68 -13.22 -16.79 9.76
CA THR A 68 -13.78 -16.21 8.53
C THR A 68 -15.31 -16.12 8.51
N GLU A 69 -15.98 -16.68 9.51
CA GLU A 69 -17.44 -16.68 9.59
C GLU A 69 -18.03 -15.27 9.46
N GLY A 70 -18.93 -15.10 8.47
CA GLY A 70 -19.61 -13.82 8.20
C GLY A 70 -18.71 -12.77 7.51
N LEU A 71 -17.46 -13.08 7.19
CA LEU A 71 -16.63 -12.24 6.32
C LEU A 71 -16.91 -12.57 4.85
N LYS A 72 -16.94 -11.55 4.00
CA LYS A 72 -17.24 -11.70 2.59
C LYS A 72 -16.31 -10.83 1.75
N LEU A 73 -15.57 -11.46 0.85
CA LEU A 73 -14.64 -10.77 -0.06
C LEU A 73 -15.30 -9.63 -0.84
N LEU A 74 -16.51 -9.86 -1.40
CA LEU A 74 -17.19 -8.83 -2.18
C LEU A 74 -17.65 -7.63 -1.36
N GLU A 75 -18.01 -7.80 -0.09
CA GLU A 75 -18.33 -6.69 0.80
C GLU A 75 -17.08 -5.85 1.09
N ASP A 76 -15.96 -6.52 1.36
CA ASP A 76 -14.68 -5.86 1.62
C ASP A 76 -14.19 -5.13 0.35
N ALA A 77 -14.29 -5.76 -0.82
CA ALA A 77 -13.93 -5.16 -2.10
C ALA A 77 -14.82 -3.95 -2.45
N GLU A 78 -16.12 -4.02 -2.19
CA GLU A 78 -17.05 -2.91 -2.45
C GLU A 78 -16.79 -1.72 -1.53
N GLY A 79 -16.48 -2.00 -0.26
CA GLY A 79 -16.03 -0.99 0.71
C GLY A 79 -14.71 -0.36 0.30
N CYS A 80 -13.70 -1.15 -0.05
CA CYS A 80 -12.40 -0.68 -0.55
C CYS A 80 -12.58 0.19 -1.80
N ARG A 81 -13.42 -0.25 -2.73
CA ARG A 81 -13.74 0.53 -3.92
C ARG A 81 -14.34 1.89 -3.58
N LYS A 82 -15.28 1.94 -2.64
CA LYS A 82 -15.95 3.17 -2.23
C LYS A 82 -15.00 4.13 -1.51
N GLU A 83 -14.21 3.62 -0.56
CA GLU A 83 -13.44 4.44 0.37
C GLU A 83 -12.01 4.77 -0.12
N ILE A 84 -11.46 3.98 -1.07
CA ILE A 84 -10.11 4.17 -1.58
C ILE A 84 -10.11 4.37 -3.11
N ILE A 85 -10.61 3.39 -3.88
CA ILE A 85 -10.45 3.39 -5.33
C ILE A 85 -11.13 4.61 -5.97
N LYS A 86 -12.42 4.85 -5.69
CA LYS A 86 -13.17 5.97 -6.26
C LYS A 86 -12.59 7.34 -5.88
N PRO A 87 -12.24 7.64 -4.62
CA PRO A 87 -11.57 8.88 -4.27
C PRO A 87 -10.24 9.09 -5.00
N VAL A 88 -9.44 8.03 -5.13
CA VAL A 88 -8.18 8.06 -5.87
C VAL A 88 -8.43 8.34 -7.37
N GLU A 89 -9.40 7.65 -7.99
CA GLU A 89 -9.79 7.89 -9.38
C GLU A 89 -10.25 9.33 -9.62
N ALA A 90 -11.03 9.88 -8.69
CA ALA A 90 -11.57 11.25 -8.80
C ALA A 90 -10.49 12.33 -8.65
N ALA A 91 -9.48 12.10 -7.80
CA ALA A 91 -8.45 13.09 -7.50
C ALA A 91 -7.25 13.04 -8.46
N THR A 92 -6.99 11.87 -9.09
CA THR A 92 -5.79 11.66 -9.93
C THR A 92 -6.01 12.05 -11.38
N LYS A 93 -5.09 12.84 -11.93
CA LYS A 93 -5.26 13.42 -13.27
C LYS A 93 -4.86 12.51 -14.42
N HIS A 94 -3.71 11.84 -14.32
CA HIS A 94 -3.08 11.17 -15.47
C HIS A 94 -3.01 9.67 -15.34
N SER A 95 -2.30 9.12 -14.36
CA SER A 95 -2.10 7.68 -14.29
C SER A 95 -2.39 7.08 -12.92
N LEU A 96 -2.93 5.89 -12.94
CA LEU A 96 -3.28 5.09 -11.80
C LEU A 96 -2.50 3.76 -11.91
N THR A 97 -1.72 3.44 -10.88
CA THR A 97 -1.00 2.17 -10.82
C THR A 97 -1.42 1.41 -9.56
N TYR A 98 -1.69 0.13 -9.71
CA TYR A 98 -1.92 -0.81 -8.63
C TYR A 98 -0.81 -1.86 -8.67
N ILE A 99 -0.04 -1.98 -7.62
CA ILE A 99 0.94 -3.05 -7.43
C ILE A 99 0.25 -4.08 -6.53
N VAL A 100 0.19 -5.31 -6.96
CA VAL A 100 -0.42 -6.41 -6.20
C VAL A 100 0.49 -6.75 -5.01
N GLY A 101 -0.07 -6.73 -3.81
CA GLY A 101 0.61 -7.19 -2.60
C GLY A 101 0.37 -8.67 -2.34
N ASN A 102 1.01 -9.20 -1.31
CA ASN A 102 0.86 -10.62 -0.98
C ASN A 102 -0.54 -10.98 -0.46
N HIS A 103 -1.31 -10.02 0.07
CA HIS A 103 -2.70 -10.27 0.48
C HIS A 103 -3.63 -10.39 -0.72
N GLU A 104 -3.47 -9.54 -1.73
CA GLU A 104 -4.26 -9.67 -2.96
C GLU A 104 -3.85 -10.89 -3.80
N ASP A 105 -2.61 -11.37 -3.66
CA ASP A 105 -2.15 -12.56 -4.39
C ASP A 105 -2.87 -13.85 -3.95
N TRP A 106 -3.47 -13.85 -2.75
CA TRP A 106 -4.38 -14.94 -2.36
C TRP A 106 -5.61 -15.09 -3.26
N LEU A 107 -5.95 -14.09 -4.06
CA LEU A 107 -6.96 -14.23 -5.11
C LEU A 107 -6.47 -15.17 -6.21
N THR A 108 -5.20 -15.03 -6.60
CA THR A 108 -4.53 -15.91 -7.57
C THR A 108 -4.43 -17.34 -7.02
N ASP A 109 -3.95 -17.50 -5.78
CA ASP A 109 -3.86 -18.81 -5.11
C ASP A 109 -5.22 -19.53 -5.08
N LEU A 110 -6.30 -18.80 -4.79
CA LEU A 110 -7.64 -19.36 -4.76
C LEU A 110 -8.12 -19.74 -6.16
N SER A 111 -7.81 -18.93 -7.17
CA SER A 111 -8.13 -19.21 -8.57
C SER A 111 -7.40 -20.47 -9.07
N GLU A 112 -6.14 -20.66 -8.70
CA GLU A 112 -5.38 -21.88 -9.01
C GLU A 112 -5.96 -23.11 -8.32
N THR A 113 -6.44 -22.95 -7.08
CA THR A 113 -7.09 -24.03 -6.33
C THR A 113 -8.45 -24.41 -6.91
N ILE A 114 -9.18 -23.45 -7.47
CA ILE A 114 -10.52 -23.62 -8.07
C ILE A 114 -10.49 -23.04 -9.49
N PRO A 115 -10.02 -23.80 -10.50
CA PRO A 115 -9.83 -23.28 -11.87
C PRO A 115 -11.11 -22.73 -12.52
N ALA A 116 -12.30 -23.16 -12.06
CA ALA A 116 -13.57 -22.62 -12.52
C ALA A 116 -13.77 -21.12 -12.21
N LEU A 117 -12.93 -20.54 -11.34
CA LEU A 117 -12.96 -19.12 -10.97
C LEU A 117 -11.90 -18.30 -11.70
N GLU A 118 -11.16 -18.90 -12.64
CA GLU A 118 -10.16 -18.20 -13.46
C GLU A 118 -10.77 -16.99 -14.17
N GLY A 119 -10.08 -15.84 -14.12
CA GLY A 119 -10.54 -14.58 -14.67
C GLY A 119 -11.61 -13.85 -13.84
N MET A 120 -12.07 -14.44 -12.73
CA MET A 120 -13.01 -13.79 -11.80
C MET A 120 -12.32 -13.30 -10.52
N LEU A 121 -11.23 -13.95 -10.14
CA LEU A 121 -10.49 -13.72 -8.90
C LEU A 121 -9.12 -13.08 -9.17
N ASP A 122 -9.13 -11.90 -9.74
CA ASP A 122 -7.97 -11.03 -9.84
C ASP A 122 -8.33 -9.63 -9.30
N VAL A 123 -7.32 -8.84 -8.96
CA VAL A 123 -7.50 -7.50 -8.39
C VAL A 123 -8.34 -6.60 -9.28
N ARG A 124 -8.14 -6.69 -10.62
CA ARG A 124 -8.89 -5.87 -11.59
C ARG A 124 -10.38 -6.21 -11.57
N SER A 125 -10.71 -7.48 -11.57
CA SER A 125 -12.09 -7.97 -11.58
C SER A 125 -12.79 -7.70 -10.25
N VAL A 126 -12.13 -8.05 -9.13
CA VAL A 126 -12.68 -7.92 -7.78
C VAL A 126 -12.89 -6.44 -7.39
N LEU A 127 -11.92 -5.57 -7.65
CA LEU A 127 -12.03 -4.13 -7.39
C LEU A 127 -12.65 -3.34 -8.54
N LYS A 128 -13.04 -4.00 -9.65
CA LYS A 128 -13.63 -3.39 -10.85
C LYS A 128 -12.78 -2.22 -11.36
N LEU A 129 -11.47 -2.43 -11.47
CA LEU A 129 -10.53 -1.42 -11.94
C LEU A 129 -10.70 -1.19 -13.44
N GLY A 130 -10.97 0.05 -13.84
CA GLY A 130 -11.12 0.42 -15.25
C GLY A 130 -9.79 0.38 -16.03
N SER A 131 -9.87 0.60 -17.34
CA SER A 131 -8.71 0.56 -18.25
C SER A 131 -7.62 1.59 -17.96
N LYS A 132 -7.93 2.65 -17.20
CA LYS A 132 -6.94 3.64 -16.75
C LYS A 132 -5.94 3.10 -15.74
N TRP A 133 -6.25 2.00 -15.06
CA TRP A 133 -5.38 1.37 -14.10
C TRP A 133 -4.34 0.49 -14.78
N LYS A 134 -3.07 0.76 -14.50
CA LYS A 134 -2.00 -0.20 -14.73
C LYS A 134 -1.94 -1.12 -13.50
N VAL A 135 -2.16 -2.41 -13.68
CA VAL A 135 -1.93 -3.42 -12.64
C VAL A 135 -0.55 -4.01 -12.86
N VAL A 136 0.22 -4.10 -11.80
CA VAL A 136 1.54 -4.73 -11.74
C VAL A 136 1.39 -5.93 -10.83
N GLU A 137 1.71 -7.10 -11.35
CA GLU A 137 1.58 -8.37 -10.62
C GLU A 137 2.47 -8.43 -9.39
N GLN A 138 2.16 -9.32 -8.47
CA GLN A 138 2.93 -9.56 -7.25
C GLN A 138 4.41 -9.80 -7.58
N GLY A 139 5.31 -9.22 -6.77
CA GLY A 139 6.75 -9.24 -7.03
C GLY A 139 7.25 -8.31 -8.14
N GLY A 140 6.33 -7.74 -8.94
CA GLY A 140 6.65 -6.78 -9.98
C GLY A 140 7.03 -5.40 -9.47
N LEU A 141 7.45 -4.53 -10.37
CA LEU A 141 7.87 -3.17 -10.05
C LEU A 141 7.24 -2.12 -10.98
N HIS A 142 7.01 -0.94 -10.43
CA HIS A 142 6.63 0.26 -11.20
C HIS A 142 7.75 1.29 -11.17
N LYS A 143 8.12 1.82 -12.35
CA LYS A 143 9.14 2.87 -12.49
C LYS A 143 8.50 4.21 -12.84
N MET A 144 8.97 5.26 -12.18
CA MET A 144 8.64 6.64 -12.49
C MET A 144 9.91 7.49 -12.42
N GLY A 145 10.52 7.77 -13.58
CA GLY A 145 11.86 8.33 -13.64
C GLY A 145 12.89 7.43 -12.92
N LYS A 146 13.61 8.00 -11.96
CA LYS A 146 14.57 7.24 -11.11
C LYS A 146 13.93 6.56 -9.89
N LEU A 147 12.64 6.77 -9.64
CA LEU A 147 11.93 6.12 -8.55
C LEU A 147 11.44 4.74 -8.97
N ILE A 148 11.60 3.77 -8.08
CA ILE A 148 11.07 2.41 -8.22
C ILE A 148 10.13 2.14 -7.06
N PHE A 149 8.94 1.65 -7.38
CA PHE A 149 7.91 1.27 -6.42
C PHE A 149 7.68 -0.24 -6.52
N VAL A 150 7.67 -0.91 -5.38
CA VAL A 150 7.36 -2.34 -5.23
C VAL A 150 6.45 -2.51 -4.02
N HIS A 151 5.79 -3.66 -3.86
CA HIS A 151 5.08 -3.92 -2.61
C HIS A 151 6.06 -4.06 -1.43
N GLY A 152 7.00 -4.97 -1.50
CA GLY A 152 8.06 -5.08 -0.49
C GLY A 152 8.14 -6.42 0.23
N ASP A 153 7.29 -7.38 -0.09
CA ASP A 153 7.29 -8.74 0.47
C ASP A 153 8.58 -9.50 0.19
N GLN A 154 9.25 -9.21 -0.93
CA GLN A 154 10.58 -9.74 -1.27
C GLN A 154 11.74 -9.05 -0.51
N ILE A 155 11.48 -7.97 0.24
CA ILE A 155 12.48 -7.23 0.99
C ILE A 155 12.64 -7.82 2.38
N LYS A 156 13.88 -8.05 2.81
CA LYS A 156 14.15 -8.55 4.17
C LYS A 156 13.63 -7.57 5.22
N GLY A 157 12.82 -8.09 6.14
CA GLY A 157 12.26 -7.32 7.24
C GLY A 157 13.28 -6.91 8.31
N GLY A 158 12.78 -6.22 9.33
CA GLY A 158 13.56 -5.79 10.49
C GLY A 158 13.93 -4.32 10.48
N GLU A 159 14.91 -3.95 11.31
CA GLU A 159 15.28 -2.54 11.55
C GLU A 159 16.04 -1.89 10.39
N HIS A 160 16.49 -2.68 9.44
CA HIS A 160 17.34 -2.24 8.33
C HIS A 160 16.76 -2.55 6.95
N SER A 161 15.45 -2.72 6.84
CA SER A 161 14.80 -3.05 5.56
C SER A 161 15.06 -2.00 4.48
N ALA A 162 15.02 -0.71 4.82
CA ALA A 162 15.34 0.38 3.89
C ALA A 162 16.80 0.34 3.42
N LYS A 163 17.74 0.01 4.30
CA LYS A 163 19.16 -0.17 3.96
C LYS A 163 19.35 -1.37 3.05
N TRP A 164 18.71 -2.49 3.38
CA TRP A 164 18.78 -3.69 2.56
C TRP A 164 18.24 -3.41 1.15
N ALA A 165 17.06 -2.80 1.05
CA ALA A 165 16.41 -2.47 -0.21
C ALA A 165 17.28 -1.56 -1.10
N ALA A 166 17.77 -0.44 -0.55
CA ALA A 166 18.65 0.48 -1.30
C ALA A 166 19.93 -0.21 -1.80
N SER A 167 20.46 -1.18 -1.04
CA SER A 167 21.67 -1.91 -1.39
C SER A 167 21.43 -3.03 -2.39
N ALA A 168 20.33 -3.79 -2.24
CA ALA A 168 20.02 -4.93 -3.10
C ALA A 168 19.51 -4.51 -4.48
N PHE A 169 18.69 -3.45 -4.54
CA PHE A 169 18.15 -2.95 -5.81
C PHE A 169 19.05 -1.93 -6.50
N GLU A 170 20.04 -1.37 -5.81
CA GLU A 170 20.92 -0.31 -6.33
C GLU A 170 20.14 0.84 -7.00
N ALA A 171 19.02 1.22 -6.39
CA ALA A 171 18.05 2.15 -6.93
C ALA A 171 17.33 2.96 -5.84
N ASN A 172 16.61 4.01 -6.26
CA ASN A 172 15.72 4.76 -5.37
C ASN A 172 14.41 3.99 -5.18
N ILE A 173 14.36 3.13 -4.17
CA ILE A 173 13.29 2.17 -3.95
C ILE A 173 12.30 2.63 -2.89
N ARG A 174 11.00 2.47 -3.15
CA ARG A 174 9.87 2.79 -2.27
C ARG A 174 9.02 1.53 -2.11
N PHE A 175 8.74 1.14 -0.89
CA PHE A 175 8.07 -0.13 -0.60
C PHE A 175 7.27 -0.06 0.70
N GLY A 176 6.26 -0.89 0.85
CA GLY A 176 5.42 -1.07 2.03
C GLY A 176 5.71 -2.35 2.79
N HIS A 177 4.67 -3.18 2.99
CA HIS A 177 4.66 -4.53 3.55
C HIS A 177 5.11 -4.63 5.04
N HIS A 178 6.16 -3.93 5.43
CA HIS A 178 6.66 -4.00 6.81
C HIS A 178 5.93 -3.05 7.78
N HIS A 179 5.06 -2.19 7.28
CA HIS A 179 4.24 -1.24 8.05
C HIS A 179 5.06 -0.29 8.95
N THR A 180 6.37 -0.16 8.70
CA THR A 180 7.27 0.72 9.45
C THR A 180 7.64 1.93 8.63
N TYR A 181 8.17 2.96 9.30
CA TYR A 181 8.80 4.06 8.60
C TYR A 181 10.31 3.96 8.75
N GLN A 182 10.99 3.74 7.65
CA GLN A 182 12.45 3.69 7.60
C GLN A 182 12.94 4.43 6.36
N THR A 183 14.06 5.10 6.48
CA THR A 183 14.73 5.74 5.36
C THR A 183 16.23 5.46 5.45
N TYR A 184 16.84 5.25 4.31
CA TYR A 184 18.29 5.06 4.22
C TYR A 184 18.80 5.62 2.89
N THR A 185 19.94 6.31 2.95
CA THR A 185 20.66 6.77 1.75
C THR A 185 22.00 6.06 1.67
N LYS A 186 22.19 5.28 0.60
CA LYS A 186 23.49 4.68 0.26
C LYS A 186 24.30 5.71 -0.51
N THR A 187 25.39 6.15 0.06
CA THR A 187 26.34 7.07 -0.57
C THR A 187 27.63 6.35 -0.92
N SER A 188 28.38 6.88 -1.86
CA SER A 188 29.71 6.40 -2.24
C SER A 188 30.67 7.58 -2.24
N ALA A 189 31.90 7.36 -1.78
CA ALA A 189 32.96 8.38 -1.83
C ALA A 189 33.39 8.75 -3.27
N ILE A 190 33.10 7.87 -4.22
CA ILE A 190 33.52 8.01 -5.63
C ILE A 190 32.33 8.38 -6.51
N ALA A 191 31.18 7.73 -6.32
CA ALA A 191 29.97 7.99 -7.11
C ALA A 191 29.15 9.11 -6.45
N LEU A 192 28.95 10.21 -7.17
CA LEU A 192 28.14 11.35 -6.72
C LEU A 192 26.65 11.03 -6.57
N ASN A 193 26.20 9.91 -7.12
CA ASN A 193 24.80 9.50 -7.11
C ASN A 193 24.57 8.42 -6.05
N GLY A 194 23.92 8.80 -4.96
CA GLY A 194 23.43 7.87 -3.97
C GLY A 194 22.09 7.25 -4.36
N HIS A 195 21.74 6.13 -3.70
CA HIS A 195 20.42 5.50 -3.81
C HIS A 195 19.69 5.60 -2.48
N THR A 196 18.38 5.82 -2.52
CA THR A 196 17.56 5.93 -1.32
C THR A 196 16.56 4.79 -1.23
N GLY A 197 16.47 4.16 -0.06
CA GLY A 197 15.41 3.23 0.29
C GLY A 197 14.44 3.89 1.28
N ILE A 198 13.15 3.80 1.01
CA ILE A 198 12.10 4.24 1.94
C ILE A 198 11.11 3.09 2.12
N CYS A 199 11.00 2.62 3.37
CA CYS A 199 9.86 1.83 3.80
C CYS A 199 8.73 2.79 4.13
N VAL A 200 7.66 2.75 3.34
CA VAL A 200 6.50 3.64 3.46
C VAL A 200 5.59 3.11 4.57
N PRO A 201 5.08 3.97 5.45
CA PRO A 201 4.12 3.59 6.48
C PRO A 201 2.82 3.01 5.90
N CYS A 202 2.09 2.25 6.74
CA CYS A 202 0.80 1.67 6.42
C CYS A 202 -0.38 2.66 6.64
N LEU A 203 -1.57 2.25 6.16
CA LEU A 203 -2.84 2.94 6.43
C LEU A 203 -3.82 2.08 7.27
N CYS A 204 -3.39 0.89 7.67
CA CYS A 204 -4.19 0.00 8.51
C CYS A 204 -4.09 0.34 10.00
N LYS A 205 -4.98 -0.26 10.80
CA LYS A 205 -4.92 -0.19 12.26
C LYS A 205 -3.72 -0.91 12.82
N LYS A 206 -3.18 -0.40 13.91
CA LYS A 206 -2.08 -1.03 14.65
C LYS A 206 -2.60 -2.22 15.47
N GLY A 207 -1.84 -3.31 15.51
CA GLY A 207 -2.10 -4.46 16.38
C GLY A 207 -3.22 -5.39 15.92
N PRO A 208 -3.18 -5.91 14.68
CA PRO A 208 -4.07 -6.97 14.25
C PRO A 208 -3.83 -8.25 15.08
N LYS A 209 -4.82 -9.15 15.11
CA LYS A 209 -4.75 -10.39 15.88
C LYS A 209 -3.54 -11.27 15.52
N TYR A 210 -3.16 -11.29 14.25
CA TYR A 210 -2.02 -12.09 13.77
C TYR A 210 -0.66 -11.56 14.23
N GLY A 211 -0.58 -10.34 14.78
CA GLY A 211 0.66 -9.77 15.34
C GLY A 211 1.13 -10.40 16.65
N GLY A 212 0.40 -11.38 17.22
CA GLY A 212 0.86 -12.23 18.33
C GLY A 212 1.23 -11.52 19.63
N GLY A 213 0.77 -10.28 19.85
CA GLY A 213 1.09 -9.52 21.07
C GLY A 213 2.52 -8.95 21.13
N SER A 214 3.33 -9.11 20.10
CA SER A 214 4.65 -8.48 20.00
C SER A 214 4.52 -6.95 19.96
N PRO A 215 5.52 -6.19 20.49
CA PRO A 215 5.52 -4.74 20.38
C PRO A 215 5.32 -4.31 18.91
N ASN A 216 4.23 -3.61 18.66
CA ASN A 216 3.89 -3.17 17.32
C ASN A 216 4.68 -1.91 16.96
N ARG A 217 5.57 -2.02 15.95
CA ARG A 217 6.38 -0.91 15.43
C ARG A 217 5.71 -0.20 14.24
N TRP A 218 4.46 -0.50 13.96
CA TRP A 218 3.73 0.03 12.81
C TRP A 218 3.51 1.53 12.92
N VAL A 219 3.73 2.20 11.83
CA VAL A 219 3.56 3.64 11.67
C VAL A 219 2.52 3.88 10.59
N GLN A 220 1.56 4.77 10.87
CA GLN A 220 0.59 5.19 9.87
C GLN A 220 1.11 6.40 9.10
N GLY A 221 0.87 6.40 7.79
CA GLY A 221 1.29 7.49 6.92
C GLY A 221 1.26 7.11 5.44
N PHE A 222 1.81 7.98 4.61
CA PHE A 222 1.87 7.78 3.16
C PHE A 222 3.02 8.59 2.55
N LEU A 223 3.36 8.25 1.31
CA LEU A 223 4.39 8.92 0.52
C LEU A 223 3.74 9.85 -0.51
N TRP A 224 4.33 11.01 -0.72
CA TRP A 224 3.95 11.95 -1.77
C TRP A 224 5.16 12.73 -2.25
N GLY A 225 5.04 13.37 -3.40
CA GLY A 225 6.17 14.15 -3.91
C GLY A 225 5.99 14.67 -5.32
N TYR A 226 7.12 15.01 -5.88
CA TYR A 226 7.26 15.57 -7.23
C TYR A 226 8.30 14.79 -8.00
N VAL A 227 8.06 14.61 -9.29
CA VAL A 227 9.00 13.99 -10.22
C VAL A 227 9.05 14.79 -11.50
N ASP A 228 10.23 14.97 -12.03
CA ASP A 228 10.43 15.40 -13.41
C ASP A 228 11.11 14.27 -14.18
N GLN A 229 10.36 13.65 -15.08
CA GLN A 229 10.84 12.49 -15.82
C GLN A 229 11.78 12.89 -16.99
N ASN A 230 11.80 14.18 -17.38
CA ASN A 230 12.64 14.66 -18.46
C ASN A 230 14.11 14.76 -18.04
N ASP A 231 14.35 15.29 -16.83
CA ASP A 231 15.70 15.41 -16.26
C ASP A 231 15.99 14.36 -15.17
N ASN A 232 15.03 13.46 -14.90
CA ASN A 232 15.14 12.42 -13.89
C ASN A 232 15.38 12.96 -12.46
N THR A 233 14.86 14.12 -12.14
CA THR A 233 14.87 14.66 -10.77
C THR A 233 13.58 14.30 -10.02
N PHE A 234 13.68 14.22 -8.71
CA PHE A 234 12.53 13.97 -7.83
C PHE A 234 12.74 14.56 -6.44
N ALA A 235 11.64 14.84 -5.76
CA ALA A 235 11.61 15.13 -4.34
C ALA A 235 10.40 14.41 -3.73
N ASP A 236 10.63 13.58 -2.73
CA ASP A 236 9.56 12.82 -2.08
C ASP A 236 9.60 12.95 -0.56
N TYR A 237 8.44 12.84 0.05
CA TYR A 237 8.19 13.11 1.45
C TYR A 237 7.26 12.05 2.04
N VAL A 238 7.57 11.59 3.24
CA VAL A 238 6.66 10.74 4.02
C VAL A 238 5.91 11.61 5.01
N SER A 239 4.59 11.54 4.98
CA SER A 239 3.73 12.18 5.98
C SER A 239 3.21 11.13 6.95
N VAL A 240 3.64 11.25 8.22
CA VAL A 240 3.19 10.38 9.29
C VAL A 240 1.83 10.85 9.80
N ILE A 241 0.91 9.90 10.05
CA ILE A 241 -0.40 10.15 10.65
C ILE A 241 -0.34 9.76 12.13
N ILE A 242 -0.56 10.71 13.01
CA ILE A 242 -0.56 10.51 14.48
C ILE A 242 -1.96 10.79 15.00
N ASN A 243 -2.59 9.78 15.60
CA ASN A 243 -3.95 9.89 16.15
C ASN A 243 -4.96 10.47 15.15
N GLY A 244 -4.92 9.99 13.90
CA GLY A 244 -5.79 10.45 12.82
C GLY A 244 -5.51 11.88 12.35
N THR A 245 -4.29 12.38 12.53
CA THR A 245 -3.91 13.74 12.11
C THR A 245 -2.56 13.72 11.39
N ALA A 246 -2.45 14.45 10.29
CA ALA A 246 -1.18 14.76 9.61
C ALA A 246 -1.00 16.26 9.42
N MET A 247 0.27 16.71 9.45
CA MET A 247 0.65 18.09 9.14
C MET A 247 1.50 18.09 7.87
N ILE A 248 1.03 18.73 6.82
CA ILE A 248 1.69 18.71 5.51
C ILE A 248 1.73 20.14 4.97
N ASN A 249 2.92 20.65 4.72
CA ASN A 249 3.14 22.02 4.23
C ASN A 249 2.39 23.09 5.05
N GLY A 250 2.40 22.95 6.39
CA GLY A 250 1.72 23.87 7.29
C GLY A 250 0.20 23.70 7.38
N LYS A 251 -0.42 22.84 6.55
CA LYS A 251 -1.84 22.51 6.62
C LYS A 251 -2.07 21.26 7.47
N LYS A 252 -3.12 21.29 8.29
CA LYS A 252 -3.54 20.17 9.14
C LYS A 252 -4.68 19.41 8.46
N TYR A 253 -4.51 18.09 8.31
CA TYR A 253 -5.52 17.15 7.85
C TYR A 253 -5.94 16.27 9.01
N ARG A 254 -7.23 16.06 9.20
CA ARG A 254 -7.76 15.31 10.35
C ARG A 254 -8.90 14.38 9.92
N GLY A 255 -8.81 13.09 10.32
CA GLY A 255 -9.84 12.07 10.14
C GLY A 255 -10.77 11.91 11.33
#